data_207c87937c148d67e9b48e6e763fda02
#
_entry.id   207c87937c148d67e9b48e6e763fda02
#
_cell.length_a   1.000
_cell.length_b   1.000
_cell.length_c   1.000
_cell.angle_alpha   90.00
_cell.angle_beta   90.00
_cell.angle_gamma   90.00
#
_symmetry.space_group_name_H-M   'P 1'
#
loop_
_entity.id
_entity.type
_entity.pdbx_description
1 polymer ?
#
loop_
_entity_poly.entity_id
_entity_poly.type
_entity_poly.pdbx_seq_one_letter_code
_entity_poly.pdbx_strand_id
1 'polypeptide(L)'
;LSILFAVALLASGQNSTITGTLTGQVIMEGFVHMKMPLWARRLVTRIISVIPVIVCVMLTARDTPIQQHEALNTLMNNSQVFLAFALPFSMLPLLMFTNSKVEMGDRFKNTGWVKVLGWISVLGLTGLNLKGLPDSIAGFFGDHPTATQTNMANIIAIVLIVAILALLAWTIWDLYKGNQRYEAHLAAVADEKEAKADVDEQ
;
A
#
# COMPACT_ATOMS: atom_id res chain seq x y z
N LEU A 1 -0.18 33.74 8.92
CA LEU A 1 0.28 32.36 9.07
C LEU A 1 -0.81 31.36 8.68
N SER A 2 -2.05 31.48 9.20
CA SER A 2 -3.15 30.56 8.91
C SER A 2 -3.53 30.50 7.43
N ILE A 3 -3.53 31.61 6.72
CA ILE A 3 -3.82 31.66 5.28
C ILE A 3 -2.73 30.95 4.47
N LEU A 4 -1.46 31.18 4.79
CA LEU A 4 -0.34 30.51 4.14
C LEU A 4 -0.39 28.99 4.36
N PHE A 5 -0.74 28.56 5.57
CA PHE A 5 -0.92 27.17 5.90
C PHE A 5 -2.08 26.53 5.10
N ALA A 6 -3.22 27.23 5.01
CA ALA A 6 -4.37 26.77 4.22
C ALA A 6 -4.03 26.65 2.72
N VAL A 7 -3.30 27.60 2.15
CA VAL A 7 -2.84 27.54 0.75
C VAL A 7 -1.87 26.40 0.54
N ALA A 8 -0.93 26.17 1.47
CA ALA A 8 0.00 25.06 1.40
C ALA A 8 -0.71 23.71 1.47
N LEU A 9 -1.71 23.55 2.35
CA LEU A 9 -2.55 22.35 2.43
C LEU A 9 -3.34 22.12 1.14
N LEU A 10 -3.93 23.19 0.57
CA LEU A 10 -4.66 23.10 -0.69
C LEU A 10 -3.75 22.64 -1.83
N ALA A 11 -2.56 23.24 -1.96
CA ALA A 11 -1.58 22.88 -2.98
C ALA A 11 -1.09 21.44 -2.82
N SER A 12 -0.80 21.01 -1.59
CA SER A 12 -0.41 19.64 -1.26
C SER A 12 -1.52 18.64 -1.59
N GLY A 13 -2.76 18.93 -1.21
CA GLY A 13 -3.92 18.11 -1.51
C GLY A 13 -4.17 17.98 -3.02
N GLN A 14 -4.01 19.06 -3.77
CA GLN A 14 -4.10 19.05 -5.23
C GLN A 14 -3.04 18.12 -5.86
N ASN A 15 -1.79 18.26 -5.44
CA ASN A 15 -0.70 17.42 -5.93
C ASN A 15 -0.94 15.94 -5.61
N SER A 16 -1.32 15.62 -4.37
CA SER A 16 -1.64 14.26 -3.94
C SER A 16 -2.80 13.65 -4.74
N THR A 17 -3.84 14.45 -5.03
CA THR A 17 -5.00 14.04 -5.83
C THR A 17 -4.60 13.68 -7.27
N ILE A 18 -3.73 14.48 -7.89
CA ILE A 18 -3.24 14.22 -9.25
C ILE A 18 -2.42 12.92 -9.27
N THR A 19 -1.44 12.81 -8.37
CA THR A 19 -0.56 11.63 -8.29
C THR A 19 -1.35 10.36 -7.99
N GLY A 20 -2.26 10.38 -7.02
CA GLY A 20 -3.12 9.24 -6.68
C GLY A 20 -4.04 8.84 -7.84
N THR A 21 -4.56 9.80 -8.60
CA THR A 21 -5.39 9.50 -9.78
C THR A 21 -4.57 8.83 -10.88
N LEU A 22 -3.36 9.30 -11.14
CA LEU A 22 -2.46 8.71 -12.15
C LEU A 22 -2.02 7.30 -11.75
N THR A 23 -1.64 7.10 -10.50
CA THR A 23 -1.29 5.78 -9.97
C THR A 23 -2.45 4.79 -10.09
N GLY A 24 -3.65 5.19 -9.67
CA GLY A 24 -4.85 4.37 -9.82
C GLY A 24 -5.16 4.04 -11.28
N GLN A 25 -4.88 4.95 -12.20
CA GLN A 25 -5.04 4.71 -13.64
C GLN A 25 -4.08 3.63 -14.15
N VAL A 26 -2.80 3.71 -13.79
CA VAL A 26 -1.78 2.71 -14.19
C VAL A 26 -2.12 1.32 -13.63
N ILE A 27 -2.55 1.26 -12.36
CA ILE A 27 -2.96 0.00 -11.73
C ILE A 27 -4.19 -0.59 -12.44
N MET A 28 -5.21 0.21 -12.76
CA MET A 28 -6.40 -0.26 -13.46
C MET A 28 -6.10 -0.72 -14.88
N GLU A 29 -5.16 -0.10 -15.58
CA GLU A 29 -4.72 -0.52 -16.90
C GLU A 29 -3.94 -1.84 -16.85
N GLY A 30 -3.03 -1.99 -15.88
CA GLY A 30 -2.18 -3.17 -15.76
C GLY A 30 -2.90 -4.42 -15.23
N PHE A 31 -3.77 -4.26 -14.23
CA PHE A 31 -4.36 -5.41 -13.53
C PHE A 31 -5.80 -5.72 -13.93
N VAL A 32 -6.62 -4.71 -14.20
CA VAL A 32 -8.07 -4.92 -14.39
C VAL A 32 -8.47 -4.99 -15.85
N HIS A 33 -7.60 -4.59 -16.77
CA HIS A 33 -7.84 -4.58 -18.24
C HIS A 33 -9.19 -3.96 -18.64
N MET A 34 -9.69 -3.01 -17.84
CA MET A 34 -10.99 -2.39 -18.07
C MET A 34 -10.93 -1.42 -19.25
N LYS A 35 -11.73 -1.68 -20.26
CA LYS A 35 -11.91 -0.82 -21.45
C LYS A 35 -12.84 0.36 -21.13
N MET A 36 -12.50 1.17 -20.13
CA MET A 36 -13.23 2.38 -19.77
C MET A 36 -12.48 3.62 -20.23
N PRO A 37 -13.18 4.68 -20.70
CA PRO A 37 -12.53 5.94 -21.06
C PRO A 37 -11.89 6.58 -19.82
N LEU A 38 -10.75 7.23 -19.99
CA LEU A 38 -9.93 7.82 -18.92
C LEU A 38 -10.71 8.76 -17.98
N TRP A 39 -11.63 9.54 -18.52
CA TRP A 39 -12.43 10.46 -17.74
C TRP A 39 -13.39 9.74 -16.78
N ALA A 40 -14.04 8.65 -17.24
CA ALA A 40 -14.98 7.86 -16.43
C ALA A 40 -14.23 7.17 -15.28
N ARG A 41 -13.05 6.65 -15.53
CA ARG A 41 -12.17 6.03 -14.54
C ARG A 41 -11.79 7.00 -13.43
N ARG A 42 -11.40 8.23 -13.82
CA ARG A 42 -11.10 9.31 -12.87
C ARG A 42 -12.33 9.74 -12.05
N LEU A 43 -13.49 9.81 -12.70
CA LEU A 43 -14.74 10.16 -12.02
C LEU A 43 -15.13 9.12 -10.98
N VAL A 44 -15.10 7.83 -11.34
CA VAL A 44 -15.45 6.73 -10.43
C VAL A 44 -14.53 6.70 -9.20
N THR A 45 -13.22 6.78 -9.39
CA THR A 45 -12.28 6.75 -8.26
C THR A 45 -12.46 7.95 -7.32
N ARG A 46 -12.77 9.13 -7.85
CA ARG A 46 -13.04 10.32 -7.04
C ARG A 46 -14.36 10.23 -6.29
N ILE A 47 -15.42 9.74 -6.93
CA ILE A 47 -16.72 9.54 -6.26
C ILE A 47 -16.54 8.56 -5.10
N ILE A 48 -15.88 7.42 -5.32
CA ILE A 48 -15.62 6.43 -4.26
C ILE A 48 -14.86 7.06 -3.08
N SER A 49 -13.87 7.92 -3.35
CA SER A 49 -13.10 8.58 -2.29
C SER A 49 -13.90 9.62 -1.51
N VAL A 50 -14.91 10.23 -2.13
CA VAL A 50 -15.74 11.28 -1.50
C VAL A 50 -16.89 10.68 -0.68
N ILE A 51 -17.36 9.46 -1.02
CA ILE A 51 -18.47 8.81 -0.31
C ILE A 51 -18.28 8.75 1.21
N PRO A 52 -17.14 8.28 1.77
CA PRO A 52 -16.96 8.21 3.22
C PRO A 52 -17.06 9.59 3.89
N VAL A 53 -16.56 10.64 3.22
CA VAL A 53 -16.62 12.01 3.74
C VAL A 53 -18.06 12.52 3.76
N ILE A 54 -18.82 12.32 2.67
CA ILE A 54 -20.23 12.72 2.61
C ILE A 54 -21.03 11.96 3.67
N VAL A 55 -20.84 10.67 3.82
CA VAL A 55 -21.53 9.86 4.84
C VAL A 55 -21.21 10.40 6.24
N CYS A 56 -19.93 10.66 6.54
CA CYS A 56 -19.53 11.23 7.82
C CYS A 56 -20.22 12.57 8.09
N VAL A 57 -20.17 13.50 7.12
CA VAL A 57 -20.82 14.82 7.26
C VAL A 57 -22.33 14.69 7.42
N MET A 58 -22.99 13.77 6.70
CA MET A 58 -24.44 13.59 6.83
C MET A 58 -24.83 12.99 8.18
N LEU A 59 -24.03 12.07 8.72
CA LEU A 59 -24.28 11.48 10.03
C LEU A 59 -24.10 12.50 11.15
N THR A 60 -23.15 13.42 11.01
CA THR A 60 -22.86 14.47 12.00
C THR A 60 -23.54 15.80 11.71
N ALA A 61 -24.42 15.88 10.69
CA ALA A 61 -25.08 17.13 10.27
C ALA A 61 -25.93 17.80 11.35
N ARG A 62 -26.37 17.05 12.37
CA ARG A 62 -27.16 17.55 13.52
C ARG A 62 -26.30 17.85 14.74
N ASP A 63 -24.99 17.57 14.69
CA ASP A 63 -24.08 17.75 15.79
C ASP A 63 -23.54 19.20 15.82
N THR A 64 -22.94 19.56 16.94
CA THR A 64 -22.27 20.86 17.08
C THR A 64 -21.07 20.93 16.14
N PRO A 65 -20.63 22.13 15.71
CA PRO A 65 -19.45 22.28 14.86
C PRO A 65 -18.20 21.61 15.43
N ILE A 66 -18.06 21.55 16.75
CA ILE A 66 -16.93 20.89 17.43
C ILE A 66 -16.97 19.39 17.18
N GLN A 67 -18.13 18.76 17.39
CA GLN A 67 -18.32 17.31 17.15
C GLN A 67 -18.11 16.93 15.68
N GLN A 68 -18.53 17.79 14.74
CA GLN A 68 -18.27 17.59 13.32
C GLN A 68 -16.76 17.58 13.02
N HIS A 69 -15.99 18.51 13.61
CA HIS A 69 -14.53 18.54 13.45
C HIS A 69 -13.86 17.31 14.05
N GLU A 70 -14.31 16.84 15.21
CA GLU A 70 -13.80 15.61 15.85
C GLU A 70 -14.09 14.38 14.99
N ALA A 71 -15.30 14.26 14.44
CA ALA A 71 -15.66 13.16 13.55
C ALA A 71 -14.82 13.13 12.27
N LEU A 72 -14.57 14.29 11.64
CA LEU A 72 -13.69 14.39 10.48
C LEU A 72 -12.23 14.06 10.82
N ASN A 73 -11.71 14.51 11.96
CA ASN A 73 -10.38 14.17 12.41
C ASN A 73 -10.24 12.67 12.67
N THR A 74 -11.24 12.05 13.28
CA THR A 74 -11.29 10.61 13.51
C THR A 74 -11.31 9.83 12.19
N LEU A 75 -12.07 10.28 11.20
CA LEU A 75 -12.09 9.68 9.87
C LEU A 75 -10.72 9.79 9.18
N MET A 76 -10.07 10.97 9.28
CA MET A 76 -8.70 11.16 8.78
C MET A 76 -7.71 10.22 9.45
N ASN A 77 -7.71 10.14 10.77
CA ASN A 77 -6.82 9.27 11.53
C ASN A 77 -7.03 7.80 11.16
N ASN A 78 -8.28 7.34 11.10
CA ASN A 78 -8.61 5.98 10.71
C ASN A 78 -8.13 5.66 9.30
N SER A 79 -8.27 6.60 8.34
CA SER A 79 -7.74 6.39 6.98
C SER A 79 -6.22 6.26 6.95
N GLN A 80 -5.48 6.97 7.82
CA GLN A 80 -4.03 6.84 7.96
C GLN A 80 -3.62 5.47 8.53
N VAL A 81 -4.42 4.91 9.43
CA VAL A 81 -4.20 3.55 9.96
C VAL A 81 -4.29 2.52 8.83
N PHE A 82 -5.32 2.58 7.98
CA PHE A 82 -5.42 1.69 6.81
C PHE A 82 -4.25 1.86 5.85
N LEU A 83 -3.84 3.12 5.59
CA LEU A 83 -2.69 3.40 4.74
C LEU A 83 -1.40 2.82 5.32
N ALA A 84 -1.18 2.93 6.62
CA ALA A 84 -0.02 2.39 7.30
C ALA A 84 0.09 0.85 7.13
N PHE A 85 -1.04 0.14 7.15
CA PHE A 85 -1.06 -1.30 6.89
C PHE A 85 -0.80 -1.66 5.42
N ALA A 86 -1.21 -0.81 4.48
CA ALA A 86 -0.96 -1.04 3.06
C ALA A 86 0.51 -0.83 2.66
N LEU A 87 1.26 0.00 3.40
CA LEU A 87 2.66 0.33 3.09
C LEU A 87 3.59 -0.89 3.01
N PRO A 88 3.63 -1.84 3.96
CA PRO A 88 4.49 -3.02 3.86
C PRO A 88 4.23 -3.87 2.61
N PHE A 89 2.94 -4.00 2.21
CA PHE A 89 2.55 -4.77 1.03
C PHE A 89 3.00 -4.13 -0.29
N SER A 90 3.13 -2.82 -0.34
CA SER A 90 3.67 -2.12 -1.53
C SER A 90 5.20 -2.02 -1.51
N MET A 91 5.80 -1.84 -0.33
CA MET A 91 7.26 -1.70 -0.21
C MET A 91 8.00 -3.01 -0.43
N LEU A 92 7.43 -4.15 0.00
CA LEU A 92 8.03 -5.47 -0.16
C LEU A 92 8.27 -5.86 -1.62
N PRO A 93 7.25 -5.87 -2.51
CA PRO A 93 7.45 -6.14 -3.93
C PRO A 93 8.43 -5.16 -4.58
N LEU A 94 8.29 -3.86 -4.26
CA LEU A 94 9.19 -2.85 -4.79
C LEU A 94 10.65 -3.14 -4.44
N LEU A 95 10.92 -3.49 -3.18
CA LEU A 95 12.27 -3.84 -2.72
C LEU A 95 12.79 -5.10 -3.42
N MET A 96 11.94 -6.11 -3.62
CA MET A 96 12.33 -7.34 -4.30
C MET A 96 12.62 -7.10 -5.78
N PHE A 97 11.79 -6.36 -6.51
CA PHE A 97 12.04 -6.00 -7.91
C PHE A 97 13.32 -5.17 -8.09
N THR A 98 13.53 -4.15 -7.25
CA THR A 98 14.74 -3.32 -7.33
C THR A 98 16.02 -4.05 -6.90
N ASN A 99 15.92 -5.17 -6.20
CA ASN A 99 17.03 -6.04 -5.85
C ASN A 99 17.30 -7.12 -6.90
N SER A 100 16.36 -7.39 -7.79
CA SER A 100 16.48 -8.42 -8.83
C SER A 100 17.45 -7.98 -9.93
N LYS A 101 18.40 -8.86 -10.26
CA LYS A 101 19.30 -8.66 -11.41
C LYS A 101 18.57 -8.77 -12.73
N VAL A 102 17.54 -9.59 -12.76
CA VAL A 102 16.76 -9.91 -13.95
C VAL A 102 15.96 -8.70 -14.42
N GLU A 103 15.31 -8.01 -13.47
CA GLU A 103 14.46 -6.84 -13.76
C GLU A 103 15.26 -5.56 -13.99
N MET A 104 16.28 -5.32 -13.17
CA MET A 104 17.08 -4.07 -13.18
C MET A 104 18.39 -4.18 -13.94
N GLY A 105 18.84 -5.42 -14.29
CA GLY A 105 20.17 -5.64 -14.83
C GLY A 105 21.28 -5.41 -13.80
N ASP A 106 22.51 -5.76 -14.17
CA ASP A 106 23.66 -5.65 -13.25
C ASP A 106 24.03 -4.21 -12.90
N ARG A 107 23.71 -3.25 -13.77
CA ARG A 107 24.08 -1.84 -13.61
C ARG A 107 23.17 -1.05 -12.65
N PHE A 108 21.88 -1.40 -12.58
CA PHE A 108 20.87 -0.62 -11.84
C PHE A 108 20.33 -1.32 -10.60
N LYS A 109 20.84 -2.52 -10.28
CA LYS A 109 20.45 -3.21 -9.04
C LYS A 109 20.87 -2.43 -7.80
N ASN A 110 20.11 -2.53 -6.75
CA ASN A 110 20.42 -1.89 -5.47
C ASN A 110 21.79 -2.32 -4.93
N THR A 111 22.56 -1.34 -4.49
CA THR A 111 23.80 -1.56 -3.76
C THR A 111 23.53 -2.23 -2.41
N GLY A 112 24.50 -2.97 -1.85
CA GLY A 112 24.34 -3.70 -0.59
C GLY A 112 23.75 -2.87 0.55
N TRP A 113 24.21 -1.64 0.72
CA TRP A 113 23.69 -0.70 1.73
C TRP A 113 22.21 -0.38 1.53
N VAL A 114 21.78 -0.12 0.29
CA VAL A 114 20.39 0.20 -0.04
C VAL A 114 19.47 -1.00 0.25
N LYS A 115 19.94 -2.23 -0.02
CA LYS A 115 19.22 -3.45 0.34
C LYS A 115 19.01 -3.57 1.85
N VAL A 116 20.06 -3.37 2.62
CA VAL A 116 19.98 -3.46 4.09
C VAL A 116 19.06 -2.39 4.65
N LEU A 117 19.20 -1.13 4.22
CA LEU A 117 18.32 -0.04 4.64
C LEU A 117 16.87 -0.30 4.24
N GLY A 118 16.63 -0.81 3.02
CA GLY A 118 15.29 -1.17 2.56
C GLY A 118 14.63 -2.23 3.45
N TRP A 119 15.34 -3.30 3.79
CA TRP A 119 14.83 -4.34 4.69
C TRP A 119 14.60 -3.82 6.11
N ILE A 120 15.52 -3.00 6.64
CA ILE A 120 15.33 -2.35 7.96
C ILE A 120 14.08 -1.48 7.95
N SER A 121 13.87 -0.69 6.90
CA SER A 121 12.70 0.18 6.76
C SER A 121 11.39 -0.63 6.70
N VAL A 122 11.35 -1.69 5.90
CA VAL A 122 10.15 -2.55 5.79
C VAL A 122 9.84 -3.23 7.12
N LEU A 123 10.86 -3.82 7.77
CA LEU A 123 10.67 -4.48 9.07
C LEU A 123 10.31 -3.49 10.17
N GLY A 124 10.96 -2.33 10.20
CA GLY A 124 10.68 -1.26 11.15
C GLY A 124 9.25 -0.74 11.03
N LEU A 125 8.81 -0.39 9.83
CA LEU A 125 7.44 0.07 9.57
C LEU A 125 6.41 -1.00 9.88
N THR A 126 6.66 -2.24 9.46
CA THR A 126 5.76 -3.37 9.77
C THR A 126 5.65 -3.57 11.29
N GLY A 127 6.77 -3.56 12.00
CA GLY A 127 6.79 -3.72 13.46
C GLY A 127 6.07 -2.60 14.20
N LEU A 128 6.27 -1.34 13.78
CA LEU A 128 5.57 -0.19 14.35
C LEU A 128 4.06 -0.25 14.08
N ASN A 129 3.66 -0.61 12.87
CA ASN A 129 2.25 -0.75 12.52
C ASN A 129 1.57 -1.88 13.31
N LEU A 130 2.22 -3.03 13.43
CA LEU A 130 1.70 -4.15 14.22
C LEU A 130 1.58 -3.80 15.71
N LYS A 131 2.54 -3.03 16.25
CA LYS A 131 2.49 -2.56 17.64
C LYS A 131 1.33 -1.58 17.87
N GLY A 132 1.04 -0.71 16.91
CA GLY A 132 -0.05 0.28 17.01
C GLY A 132 -1.45 -0.29 16.72
N LEU A 133 -1.54 -1.53 16.21
CA LEU A 133 -2.82 -2.12 15.81
C LEU A 133 -3.81 -2.29 16.96
N PRO A 134 -3.43 -2.81 18.15
CA PRO A 134 -4.35 -2.97 19.27
C PRO A 134 -4.96 -1.63 19.70
N ASP A 135 -4.13 -0.59 19.81
CA ASP A 135 -4.59 0.75 20.20
C ASP A 135 -5.52 1.35 19.14
N SER A 136 -5.20 1.16 17.88
CA SER A 136 -6.04 1.60 16.77
C SER A 136 -7.40 0.93 16.79
N ILE A 137 -7.46 -0.38 17.04
CA ILE A 137 -8.73 -1.13 17.13
C ILE A 137 -9.50 -0.73 18.39
N ALA A 138 -8.82 -0.55 19.53
CA ALA A 138 -9.47 -0.08 20.74
C ALA A 138 -10.13 1.30 20.54
N GLY A 139 -9.50 2.19 19.79
CA GLY A 139 -10.04 3.51 19.43
C GLY A 139 -11.37 3.46 18.67
N PHE A 140 -11.69 2.37 17.94
CA PHE A 140 -13.00 2.20 17.30
C PHE A 140 -14.13 1.94 18.30
N PHE A 141 -13.81 1.50 19.53
CA PHE A 141 -14.79 1.27 20.59
C PHE A 141 -15.02 2.50 21.48
N GLY A 142 -14.33 3.62 21.19
CA GLY A 142 -14.44 4.90 21.92
C GLY A 142 -13.30 5.13 22.93
N ASP A 143 -13.31 6.33 23.51
CA ASP A 143 -12.23 6.81 24.39
C ASP A 143 -12.12 6.07 25.74
N HIS A 144 -13.18 5.38 26.17
CA HIS A 144 -13.24 4.61 27.41
C HIS A 144 -13.82 3.21 27.18
N PRO A 145 -13.09 2.30 26.54
CA PRO A 145 -13.58 0.95 26.28
C PRO A 145 -13.72 0.16 27.59
N THR A 146 -14.82 -0.57 27.73
CA THR A 146 -15.02 -1.51 28.83
C THR A 146 -14.01 -2.65 28.75
N ALA A 147 -13.66 -3.28 29.89
CA ALA A 147 -12.69 -4.40 29.90
C ALA A 147 -13.01 -5.51 28.90
N THR A 148 -14.27 -5.80 28.66
CA THR A 148 -14.73 -6.76 27.64
C THR A 148 -14.43 -6.27 26.22
N GLN A 149 -14.64 -4.98 25.94
CA GLN A 149 -14.33 -4.36 24.64
C GLN A 149 -12.83 -4.34 24.37
N THR A 150 -12.00 -4.06 25.39
CA THR A 150 -10.55 -4.13 25.27
C THR A 150 -10.06 -5.55 24.97
N ASN A 151 -10.64 -6.56 25.65
CA ASN A 151 -10.31 -7.95 25.35
C ASN A 151 -10.73 -8.36 23.93
N MET A 152 -11.90 -7.95 23.47
CA MET A 152 -12.35 -8.17 22.09
C MET A 152 -11.44 -7.45 21.09
N ALA A 153 -11.05 -6.20 21.35
CA ALA A 153 -10.12 -5.46 20.52
C ALA A 153 -8.77 -6.19 20.39
N ASN A 154 -8.23 -6.68 21.50
CA ASN A 154 -6.98 -7.43 21.51
C ASN A 154 -7.07 -8.75 20.73
N ILE A 155 -8.17 -9.50 20.87
CA ILE A 155 -8.38 -10.73 20.10
C ILE A 155 -8.46 -10.42 18.60
N ILE A 156 -9.21 -9.41 18.20
CA ILE A 156 -9.32 -8.96 16.80
C ILE A 156 -7.94 -8.52 16.30
N ALA A 157 -7.19 -7.75 17.11
CA ALA A 157 -5.85 -7.32 16.77
C ALA A 157 -4.91 -8.51 16.52
N ILE A 158 -4.90 -9.51 17.40
CA ILE A 158 -4.07 -10.71 17.25
C ILE A 158 -4.42 -11.47 15.96
N VAL A 159 -5.71 -11.67 15.69
CA VAL A 159 -6.17 -12.34 14.47
C VAL A 159 -5.72 -11.57 13.22
N LEU A 160 -5.86 -10.23 13.22
CA LEU A 160 -5.41 -9.39 12.12
C LEU A 160 -3.89 -9.40 11.96
N ILE A 161 -3.13 -9.36 13.06
CA ILE A 161 -1.66 -9.46 13.04
C ILE A 161 -1.23 -10.77 12.38
N VAL A 162 -1.82 -11.89 12.81
CA VAL A 162 -1.52 -13.21 12.22
C VAL A 162 -1.88 -13.25 10.74
N ALA A 163 -3.04 -12.72 10.36
CA ALA A 163 -3.46 -12.64 8.95
C ALA A 163 -2.51 -11.77 8.11
N ILE A 164 -2.10 -10.61 8.62
CA ILE A 164 -1.16 -9.70 7.93
C ILE A 164 0.20 -10.39 7.75
N LEU A 165 0.73 -11.01 8.81
CA LEU A 165 2.01 -11.71 8.74
C LEU A 165 1.95 -12.92 7.78
N ALA A 166 0.85 -13.66 7.77
CA ALA A 166 0.63 -14.77 6.85
C ALA A 166 0.57 -14.27 5.38
N LEU A 167 -0.13 -13.18 5.12
CA LEU A 167 -0.19 -12.56 3.79
C LEU A 167 1.17 -12.02 3.35
N LEU A 168 1.92 -11.37 4.23
CA LEU A 168 3.27 -10.90 3.93
C LEU A 168 4.21 -12.07 3.62
N ALA A 169 4.18 -13.13 4.42
CA ALA A 169 4.96 -14.33 4.18
C ALA A 169 4.59 -15.01 2.85
N TRP A 170 3.29 -15.09 2.56
CA TRP A 170 2.79 -15.58 1.27
C TRP A 170 3.31 -14.73 0.10
N THR A 171 3.22 -13.40 0.21
CA THR A 171 3.70 -12.47 -0.82
C THR A 171 5.21 -12.64 -1.07
N ILE A 172 6.00 -12.75 -0.01
CA ILE A 172 7.45 -13.00 -0.12
C ILE A 172 7.71 -14.33 -0.82
N TRP A 173 7.00 -15.38 -0.43
CA TRP A 173 7.19 -16.71 -1.02
C TRP A 173 6.79 -16.77 -2.50
N ASP A 174 5.66 -16.15 -2.85
CA ASP A 174 5.19 -16.11 -4.23
C ASP A 174 6.13 -15.32 -5.14
N LEU A 175 6.61 -14.16 -4.68
CA LEU A 175 7.61 -13.36 -5.39
C LEU A 175 8.94 -14.10 -5.55
N TYR A 176 9.40 -14.79 -4.50
CA TYR A 176 10.62 -15.59 -4.55
C TYR A 176 10.51 -16.73 -5.58
N LYS A 177 9.40 -17.46 -5.55
CA LYS A 177 9.11 -18.53 -6.50
C LYS A 177 8.94 -18.02 -7.94
N GLY A 178 8.32 -16.86 -8.11
CA GLY A 178 8.18 -16.17 -9.40
C GLY A 178 9.55 -15.82 -9.98
N ASN A 179 10.43 -15.24 -9.19
CA ASN A 179 11.78 -14.89 -9.63
C ASN A 179 12.61 -16.11 -10.04
N GLN A 180 12.53 -17.21 -9.30
CA GLN A 180 13.21 -18.48 -9.67
C GLN A 180 12.71 -19.05 -11.00
N ARG A 181 11.38 -19.02 -11.23
CA ARG A 181 10.81 -19.47 -12.49
C ARG A 181 11.26 -18.62 -13.67
N TYR A 182 11.37 -17.33 -13.48
CA TYR A 182 11.81 -16.41 -14.50
C TYR A 182 13.28 -16.58 -14.83
N GLU A 183 14.16 -16.75 -13.84
CA GLU A 183 15.57 -17.06 -14.03
C GLU A 183 15.76 -18.39 -14.77
N ALA A 184 15.01 -19.42 -14.43
CA ALA A 184 15.04 -20.71 -15.12
C ALA A 184 14.58 -20.60 -16.59
N HIS A 185 13.56 -19.77 -16.87
CA HIS A 185 13.11 -19.52 -18.22
C HIS A 185 14.16 -18.78 -19.06
N LEU A 186 14.84 -17.78 -18.48
CA LEU A 186 15.91 -17.05 -19.16
C LEU A 186 17.11 -17.95 -19.47
N ALA A 187 17.48 -18.83 -18.55
CA ALA A 187 18.54 -19.82 -18.77
C ALA A 187 18.19 -20.77 -19.94
N ALA A 188 16.96 -21.26 -19.95
CA ALA A 188 16.50 -22.14 -21.05
C ALA A 188 16.48 -21.43 -22.42
N VAL A 189 16.11 -20.16 -22.46
CA VAL A 189 16.14 -19.34 -23.70
C VAL A 189 17.57 -19.05 -24.14
N ALA A 190 18.50 -18.86 -23.23
CA ALA A 190 19.92 -18.67 -23.53
C ALA A 190 20.52 -19.93 -24.13
N ASP A 191 20.28 -21.10 -23.51
CA ASP A 191 20.75 -22.39 -24.01
C ASP A 191 20.19 -22.71 -25.43
N GLU A 192 18.91 -22.36 -25.68
CA GLU A 192 18.30 -22.53 -27.00
C GLU A 192 18.95 -21.63 -28.07
N LYS A 193 19.35 -20.40 -27.70
CA LYS A 193 20.04 -19.50 -28.62
C LYS A 193 21.45 -19.95 -28.94
N GLU A 194 22.21 -20.46 -27.95
CA GLU A 194 23.53 -21.03 -28.15
C GLU A 194 23.47 -22.27 -29.04
N ALA A 195 22.52 -23.18 -28.79
CA ALA A 195 22.31 -24.37 -29.62
C ALA A 195 21.96 -24.03 -31.06
N LYS A 196 21.22 -22.94 -31.34
CA LYS A 196 20.93 -22.48 -32.70
C LYS A 196 22.13 -21.86 -33.37
N ALA A 197 22.95 -21.10 -32.63
CA ALA A 197 24.17 -20.50 -33.18
C ALA A 197 25.18 -21.57 -33.61
N ASP A 198 25.36 -22.66 -32.84
CA ASP A 198 26.23 -23.77 -33.15
C ASP A 198 25.75 -24.57 -34.41
N VAL A 199 24.45 -24.57 -34.70
CA VAL A 199 23.89 -25.22 -35.91
C VAL A 199 24.10 -24.37 -37.17
N ASP A 200 24.06 -23.04 -37.01
CA ASP A 200 24.24 -22.11 -38.16
C ASP A 200 25.73 -21.94 -38.54
N GLU A 201 26.68 -22.34 -37.68
CA GLU A 201 28.13 -22.32 -37.99
C GLU A 201 28.65 -23.65 -38.63
N GLN A 202 27.83 -24.68 -38.74
CA GLN A 202 28.16 -25.95 -39.39
C GLN A 202 27.63 -26.03 -40.83
#